data_3dd1f23ecf3b03aa864dcacc204609ba
#
_entry.id   3dd1f23ecf3b03aa864dcacc204609ba
#
_cell.length_a   1.000
_cell.length_b   1.000
_cell.length_c   1.000
_cell.angle_alpha   90.00
_cell.angle_beta   90.00
_cell.angle_gamma   90.00
#
_symmetry.space_group_name_H-M   'P 1'
#
loop_
_entity.id
_entity.type
_entity.pdbx_description
1 polymer ?
#
loop_
_entity_poly.entity_id
_entity_poly.type
_entity_poly.pdbx_seq_one_letter_code
_entity_poly.pdbx_strand_id
1 'polypeptide(L)'
;MGIMTIHYFATPLEFGAFSSLAMVLAVAATLLFAKISDQKQRRREFVIVFALGLGFSAVFASLVQDVYWWFVALALVNSFRIIFFPFPLAVMLDVKKDVARAVYAREIMLNMGRAFGFLLAIALYSGYGNLQVPLAVIGLSPIAYAGVYELVKRKEIEKGG
;
A
#
# COMPACT_ATOMS: atom_id res chain seq x y z
N MET A 1 -9.41 -7.01 2.48
CA MET A 1 -9.47 -6.70 3.92
C MET A 1 -10.89 -6.51 4.43
N GLY A 2 -11.78 -5.76 3.76
CA GLY A 2 -13.15 -5.53 4.27
C GLY A 2 -13.93 -6.81 4.64
N ILE A 3 -13.87 -7.86 3.83
CA ILE A 3 -14.59 -9.12 4.08
C ILE A 3 -14.09 -9.82 5.35
N MET A 4 -12.78 -9.86 5.58
CA MET A 4 -12.23 -10.44 6.81
C MET A 4 -12.59 -9.60 8.05
N THR A 5 -12.66 -8.29 7.89
CA THR A 5 -12.99 -7.39 9.00
C THR A 5 -14.42 -7.60 9.51
N ILE A 6 -15.38 -7.87 8.60
CA ILE A 6 -16.78 -8.18 8.98
C ILE A 6 -16.87 -9.43 9.87
N HIS A 7 -15.95 -10.38 9.71
CA HIS A 7 -15.91 -11.59 10.55
C HIS A 7 -15.53 -11.29 12.02
N TYR A 8 -14.77 -10.22 12.25
CA TYR A 8 -14.25 -9.87 13.58
C TYR A 8 -15.04 -8.79 14.31
N PHE A 9 -15.86 -7.99 13.63
CA PHE A 9 -16.66 -6.94 14.25
C PHE A 9 -18.09 -7.42 14.48
N ALA A 10 -18.56 -7.30 15.73
CA ALA A 10 -19.91 -7.68 16.10
C ALA A 10 -20.95 -6.68 15.57
N THR A 11 -20.59 -5.39 15.45
CA THR A 11 -21.52 -4.34 15.00
C THR A 11 -20.90 -3.41 13.96
N PRO A 12 -21.72 -2.91 13.00
CA PRO A 12 -21.26 -1.91 12.02
C PRO A 12 -20.77 -0.61 12.68
N LEU A 13 -21.28 -0.26 13.85
CA LEU A 13 -20.88 0.93 14.60
C LEU A 13 -19.45 0.82 15.12
N GLU A 14 -19.06 -0.33 15.67
CA GLU A 14 -17.69 -0.58 16.14
C GLU A 14 -16.69 -0.51 14.99
N PHE A 15 -17.03 -1.12 13.86
CA PHE A 15 -16.22 -1.03 12.64
C PHE A 15 -16.08 0.42 12.15
N GLY A 16 -17.18 1.17 12.12
CA GLY A 16 -17.19 2.57 11.71
C GLY A 16 -16.34 3.46 12.62
N ALA A 17 -16.50 3.33 13.93
CA ALA A 17 -15.73 4.08 14.93
C ALA A 17 -14.22 3.79 14.82
N PHE A 18 -13.85 2.51 14.75
CA PHE A 18 -12.46 2.11 14.59
C PHE A 18 -11.85 2.62 13.27
N SER A 19 -12.57 2.45 12.17
CA SER A 19 -12.11 2.89 10.84
C SER A 19 -11.92 4.41 10.79
N SER A 20 -12.82 5.17 11.42
CA SER A 20 -12.73 6.63 11.51
C SER A 20 -11.52 7.08 12.31
N LEU A 21 -11.29 6.47 13.47
CA LEU A 21 -10.13 6.76 14.31
C LEU A 21 -8.82 6.43 13.59
N ALA A 22 -8.74 5.26 12.96
CA ALA A 22 -7.58 4.84 12.19
C ALA A 22 -7.31 5.80 11.01
N MET A 23 -8.36 6.31 10.36
CA MET A 23 -8.23 7.26 9.25
C MET A 23 -7.70 8.62 9.71
N VAL A 24 -8.20 9.15 10.83
CA VAL A 24 -7.71 10.42 11.41
C VAL A 24 -6.22 10.32 11.75
N LEU A 25 -5.81 9.23 12.43
CA LEU A 25 -4.41 8.98 12.77
C LEU A 25 -3.53 8.84 11.51
N ALA A 26 -4.01 8.14 10.50
CA ALA A 26 -3.28 7.96 9.25
C ALA A 26 -3.12 9.27 8.46
N VAL A 27 -4.15 10.13 8.44
CA VAL A 27 -4.07 11.47 7.81
C VAL A 27 -3.06 12.34 8.55
N ALA A 28 -3.11 12.39 9.88
CA ALA A 28 -2.13 13.13 10.68
C ALA A 28 -0.69 12.65 10.44
N ALA A 29 -0.47 11.34 10.42
CA ALA A 29 0.81 10.75 10.08
C ALA A 29 1.27 11.13 8.67
N THR A 30 0.36 11.10 7.68
CA THR A 30 0.67 11.48 6.29
C THR A 30 1.16 12.92 6.19
N LEU A 31 0.50 13.86 6.87
CA LEU A 31 0.91 15.27 6.88
C LEU A 31 2.30 15.45 7.51
N LEU A 32 2.58 14.75 8.61
CA LEU A 32 3.88 14.78 9.26
C LEU A 32 4.99 14.24 8.34
N PHE A 33 4.77 13.07 7.74
CA PHE A 33 5.75 12.46 6.85
C PHE A 33 5.93 13.23 5.54
N ALA A 34 4.87 13.81 4.98
CA ALA A 34 4.97 14.68 3.82
C ALA A 34 5.88 15.89 4.12
N LYS A 35 5.67 16.56 5.25
CA LYS A 35 6.50 17.69 5.69
C LYS A 35 7.97 17.28 5.85
N ILE A 36 8.24 16.14 6.50
CA ILE A 36 9.61 15.64 6.69
C ILE A 36 10.26 15.27 5.36
N SER A 37 9.51 14.62 4.47
CA SER A 37 9.97 14.23 3.15
C SER A 37 10.34 15.43 2.28
N ASP A 38 9.51 16.47 2.29
CA ASP A 38 9.75 17.70 1.53
C ASP A 38 10.98 18.47 2.05
N GLN A 39 11.13 18.56 3.36
CA GLN A 39 12.30 19.21 3.99
C GLN A 39 13.62 18.50 3.66
N LYS A 40 13.61 17.16 3.58
CA LYS A 40 14.81 16.35 3.32
C LYS A 40 15.06 16.09 1.84
N GLN A 41 14.15 16.47 0.94
CA GLN A 41 14.20 16.17 -0.51
C GLN A 41 14.47 14.68 -0.83
N ARG A 42 14.05 13.76 0.04
CA ARG A 42 14.28 12.31 -0.05
C ARG A 42 13.02 11.52 -0.40
N ARG A 43 12.12 12.10 -1.19
CA ARG A 43 10.83 11.48 -1.58
C ARG A 43 11.00 10.05 -2.12
N ARG A 44 12.06 9.80 -2.88
CA ARG A 44 12.33 8.47 -3.46
C ARG A 44 12.62 7.40 -2.40
N GLU A 45 13.34 7.75 -1.33
CA GLU A 45 13.63 6.82 -0.23
C GLU A 45 12.35 6.50 0.57
N PHE A 46 11.49 7.49 0.78
CA PHE A 46 10.20 7.30 1.45
C PHE A 46 9.28 6.35 0.68
N VAL A 47 9.28 6.40 -0.67
CA VAL A 47 8.53 5.44 -1.50
C VAL A 47 8.90 4.00 -1.16
N ILE A 48 10.20 3.70 -1.07
CA ILE A 48 10.70 2.35 -0.77
C ILE A 48 10.30 1.93 0.64
N VAL A 49 10.56 2.77 1.64
CA VAL A 49 10.27 2.48 3.05
C VAL A 49 8.79 2.22 3.27
N PHE A 50 7.92 3.06 2.72
CA PHE A 50 6.48 2.90 2.88
C PHE A 50 5.90 1.76 2.04
N ALA A 51 6.47 1.44 0.88
CA ALA A 51 6.10 0.26 0.12
C ALA A 51 6.43 -1.03 0.88
N LEU A 52 7.63 -1.10 1.46
CA LEU A 52 8.04 -2.24 2.30
C LEU A 52 7.14 -2.33 3.55
N GLY A 53 6.91 -1.22 4.25
CA GLY A 53 6.01 -1.18 5.41
C GLY A 53 4.60 -1.66 5.08
N LEU A 54 4.05 -1.24 3.94
CA LEU A 54 2.74 -1.69 3.46
C LEU A 54 2.73 -3.19 3.15
N GLY A 55 3.76 -3.68 2.45
CA GLY A 55 3.85 -5.10 2.12
C GLY A 55 4.01 -5.99 3.34
N PHE A 56 4.92 -5.66 4.25
CA PHE A 56 5.11 -6.41 5.49
C PHE A 56 3.86 -6.38 6.39
N SER A 57 3.18 -5.24 6.51
CA SER A 57 1.94 -5.16 7.29
C SER A 57 0.80 -5.99 6.66
N ALA A 58 0.72 -6.08 5.34
CA ALA A 58 -0.27 -6.91 4.66
C ALA A 58 0.04 -8.41 4.81
N VAL A 59 1.31 -8.81 4.72
CA VAL A 59 1.74 -10.18 5.01
C VAL A 59 1.49 -10.52 6.48
N PHE A 60 1.82 -9.63 7.40
CA PHE A 60 1.50 -9.82 8.82
C PHE A 60 0.00 -10.02 9.04
N ALA A 61 -0.85 -9.20 8.40
CA ALA A 61 -2.30 -9.35 8.48
C ALA A 61 -2.80 -10.72 7.97
N SER A 62 -2.11 -11.34 7.02
CA SER A 62 -2.48 -12.68 6.51
C SER A 62 -2.18 -13.81 7.49
N LEU A 63 -1.25 -13.60 8.42
CA LEU A 63 -0.85 -14.61 9.42
C LEU A 63 -1.67 -14.50 10.72
N VAL A 64 -2.38 -13.40 10.92
CA VAL A 64 -3.12 -13.14 12.14
C VAL A 64 -4.43 -13.94 12.16
N GLN A 65 -4.68 -14.60 13.30
CA GLN A 65 -5.91 -15.34 13.58
C GLN A 65 -6.70 -14.76 14.77
N ASP A 66 -6.06 -13.90 15.57
CA ASP A 66 -6.64 -13.28 16.75
C ASP A 66 -7.22 -11.89 16.45
N VAL A 67 -8.36 -11.56 17.08
CA VAL A 67 -9.08 -10.29 16.86
C VAL A 67 -8.20 -9.08 17.19
N TYR A 68 -7.49 -9.10 18.31
CA TYR A 68 -6.67 -7.96 18.75
C TYR A 68 -5.52 -7.69 17.75
N TRP A 69 -4.82 -8.74 17.36
CA TRP A 69 -3.75 -8.64 16.37
C TRP A 69 -4.27 -8.26 14.99
N TRP A 70 -5.51 -8.66 14.65
CA TRP A 70 -6.17 -8.22 13.43
C TRP A 70 -6.38 -6.71 13.41
N PHE A 71 -6.81 -6.11 14.52
CA PHE A 71 -6.92 -4.65 14.64
C PHE A 71 -5.59 -3.95 14.43
N VAL A 72 -4.53 -4.45 15.06
CA VAL A 72 -3.17 -3.90 14.89
C VAL A 72 -2.73 -3.99 13.43
N ALA A 73 -2.90 -5.15 12.80
CA ALA A 73 -2.56 -5.36 11.41
C ALA A 73 -3.34 -4.43 10.47
N LEU A 74 -4.65 -4.29 10.69
CA LEU A 74 -5.53 -3.41 9.92
C LEU A 74 -5.12 -1.93 10.06
N ALA A 75 -4.80 -1.49 11.27
CA ALA A 75 -4.31 -0.14 11.53
C ALA A 75 -2.99 0.12 10.82
N LEU A 76 -2.04 -0.81 10.88
CA LEU A 76 -0.74 -0.71 10.19
C LEU A 76 -0.93 -0.63 8.66
N VAL A 77 -1.70 -1.54 8.07
CA VAL A 77 -1.95 -1.54 6.63
C VAL A 77 -2.62 -0.25 6.17
N ASN A 78 -3.63 0.24 6.91
CA ASN A 78 -4.29 1.49 6.55
C ASN A 78 -3.36 2.70 6.67
N SER A 79 -2.55 2.76 7.73
CA SER A 79 -1.58 3.84 7.93
C SER A 79 -0.54 3.86 6.82
N PHE A 80 0.11 2.73 6.54
CA PHE A 80 1.10 2.66 5.45
C PHE A 80 0.49 2.91 4.08
N ARG A 81 -0.74 2.44 3.84
CA ARG A 81 -1.46 2.68 2.58
C ARG A 81 -1.69 4.17 2.33
N ILE A 82 -2.24 4.89 3.31
CA ILE A 82 -2.56 6.31 3.16
C ILE A 82 -1.28 7.13 2.97
N ILE A 83 -0.22 6.80 3.69
CA ILE A 83 1.08 7.47 3.56
C ILE A 83 1.73 7.14 2.21
N PHE A 84 1.69 5.89 1.77
CA PHE A 84 2.36 5.43 0.54
C PHE A 84 1.77 6.04 -0.73
N PHE A 85 0.44 6.11 -0.86
CA PHE A 85 -0.22 6.45 -2.13
C PHE A 85 0.17 7.81 -2.75
N PRO A 86 0.36 8.91 -2.00
CA PRO A 86 0.73 10.19 -2.58
C PRO A 86 2.19 10.24 -3.07
N PHE A 87 3.11 9.47 -2.50
CA PHE A 87 4.54 9.57 -2.81
C PHE A 87 4.92 9.17 -4.24
N PRO A 88 4.47 8.04 -4.81
CA PRO A 88 4.76 7.69 -6.19
C PRO A 88 4.24 8.74 -7.18
N LEU A 89 3.09 9.36 -6.88
CA LEU A 89 2.54 10.43 -7.69
C LEU A 89 3.44 11.68 -7.63
N ALA A 90 3.86 12.09 -6.43
CA ALA A 90 4.74 13.23 -6.26
C ALA A 90 6.08 13.05 -6.99
N VAL A 91 6.70 11.86 -6.87
CA VAL A 91 7.95 11.54 -7.59
C VAL A 91 7.75 11.57 -9.11
N MET A 92 6.61 11.09 -9.60
CA MET A 92 6.30 11.12 -11.03
C MET A 92 6.15 12.55 -11.55
N LEU A 93 5.51 13.44 -10.78
CA LEU A 93 5.34 14.85 -11.12
C LEU A 93 6.66 15.60 -11.17
N ASP A 94 7.60 15.25 -10.28
CA ASP A 94 8.93 15.87 -10.25
C ASP A 94 9.78 15.52 -11.48
N VAL A 95 9.53 14.38 -12.14
CA VAL A 95 10.38 13.86 -13.24
C VAL A 95 9.81 14.13 -14.63
N LYS A 96 8.49 14.18 -14.78
CA LYS A 96 7.83 14.23 -16.11
C LYS A 96 7.43 15.64 -16.51
N LYS A 97 7.82 16.05 -17.72
CA LYS A 97 7.43 17.34 -18.32
C LYS A 97 5.95 17.34 -18.76
N ASP A 98 5.47 16.23 -19.32
CA ASP A 98 4.07 16.04 -19.72
C ASP A 98 3.31 15.31 -18.61
N VAL A 99 2.81 16.10 -17.67
CA VAL A 99 2.09 15.62 -16.48
C VAL A 99 0.79 14.90 -16.85
N ALA A 100 0.02 15.44 -17.80
CA ALA A 100 -1.28 14.87 -18.17
C ALA A 100 -1.10 13.45 -18.72
N ARG A 101 -0.18 13.25 -19.64
CA ARG A 101 0.09 11.94 -20.24
C ARG A 101 0.62 10.93 -19.23
N ALA A 102 1.46 11.39 -18.29
CA ALA A 102 1.99 10.54 -17.24
C ALA A 102 0.89 10.10 -16.25
N VAL A 103 -0.04 10.99 -15.88
CA VAL A 103 -1.19 10.66 -15.02
C VAL A 103 -2.12 9.67 -15.72
N TYR A 104 -2.46 9.86 -16.99
CA TYR A 104 -3.27 8.90 -17.75
C TYR A 104 -2.62 7.51 -17.81
N ALA A 105 -1.34 7.43 -18.15
CA ALA A 105 -0.62 6.16 -18.19
C ALA A 105 -0.61 5.47 -16.82
N ARG A 106 -0.39 6.23 -15.74
CA ARG A 106 -0.46 5.72 -14.37
C ARG A 106 -1.83 5.16 -14.03
N GLU A 107 -2.91 5.87 -14.33
CA GLU A 107 -4.27 5.42 -14.02
C GLU A 107 -4.65 4.15 -14.79
N ILE A 108 -4.26 4.04 -16.06
CA ILE A 108 -4.47 2.82 -16.84
C ILE A 108 -3.74 1.65 -16.18
N MET A 109 -2.45 1.81 -15.85
CA MET A 109 -1.65 0.76 -15.21
C MET A 109 -2.19 0.37 -13.83
N LEU A 110 -2.65 1.33 -13.04
CA LEU A 110 -3.27 1.06 -11.74
C LEU A 110 -4.58 0.27 -11.88
N ASN A 111 -5.43 0.62 -12.83
CA ASN A 111 -6.69 -0.09 -13.05
C ASN A 111 -6.46 -1.50 -13.59
N MET A 112 -5.50 -1.69 -14.51
CA MET A 112 -5.08 -3.03 -14.94
C MET A 112 -4.53 -3.86 -13.77
N GLY A 113 -3.67 -3.27 -12.93
CA GLY A 113 -3.14 -3.92 -11.74
C GLY A 113 -4.24 -4.31 -10.72
N ARG A 114 -5.23 -3.44 -10.52
CA ARG A 114 -6.40 -3.74 -9.66
C ARG A 114 -7.23 -4.88 -10.21
N ALA A 115 -7.55 -4.87 -11.53
CA ALA A 115 -8.30 -5.93 -12.19
C ALA A 115 -7.56 -7.28 -12.09
N PHE A 116 -6.27 -7.29 -12.41
CA PHE A 116 -5.43 -8.48 -12.29
C PHE A 116 -5.34 -8.99 -10.85
N GLY A 117 -5.10 -8.09 -9.89
CA GLY A 117 -5.04 -8.43 -8.46
C GLY A 117 -6.36 -9.01 -7.94
N PHE A 118 -7.49 -8.49 -8.42
CA PHE A 118 -8.81 -8.99 -8.05
C PHE A 118 -9.07 -10.40 -8.63
N LEU A 119 -8.75 -10.62 -9.90
CA LEU A 119 -8.86 -11.94 -10.55
C LEU A 119 -7.95 -12.97 -9.88
N LEU A 120 -6.72 -12.57 -9.55
CA LEU A 120 -5.78 -13.41 -8.82
C LEU A 120 -6.31 -13.77 -7.42
N ALA A 121 -6.91 -12.80 -6.71
CA ALA A 121 -7.52 -13.05 -5.41
C ALA A 121 -8.66 -14.08 -5.49
N ILE A 122 -9.52 -13.97 -6.50
CA ILE A 122 -10.62 -14.93 -6.72
C ILE A 122 -10.04 -16.32 -7.03
N ALA A 123 -9.07 -16.41 -7.94
CA ALA A 123 -8.45 -17.67 -8.32
C ALA A 123 -7.78 -18.38 -7.13
N LEU A 124 -7.04 -17.61 -6.31
CA LEU A 124 -6.41 -18.14 -5.11
C LEU A 124 -7.45 -18.56 -4.06
N TYR A 125 -8.50 -17.75 -3.87
CA TYR A 125 -9.56 -18.10 -2.93
C TYR A 125 -10.31 -19.35 -3.36
N SER A 126 -10.65 -19.51 -4.66
CA SER A 126 -11.33 -20.70 -5.17
C SER A 126 -10.47 -21.97 -5.07
N GLY A 127 -9.14 -21.83 -5.18
CA GLY A 127 -8.22 -22.97 -5.06
C GLY A 127 -7.93 -23.39 -3.62
N TYR A 128 -7.81 -22.43 -2.71
CA TYR A 128 -7.38 -22.72 -1.32
C TYR A 128 -8.52 -22.66 -0.29
N GLY A 129 -9.68 -22.08 -0.62
CA GLY A 129 -10.81 -21.91 0.30
C GLY A 129 -10.53 -20.96 1.48
N ASN A 130 -9.42 -20.24 1.46
CA ASN A 130 -8.94 -19.40 2.57
C ASN A 130 -8.56 -18.01 2.05
N LEU A 131 -9.05 -16.95 2.73
CA LEU A 131 -8.73 -15.55 2.40
C LEU A 131 -7.32 -15.11 2.81
N GLN A 132 -6.64 -15.85 3.67
CA GLN A 132 -5.29 -15.53 4.12
C GLN A 132 -4.28 -15.63 2.97
N VAL A 133 -4.42 -16.66 2.11
CA VAL A 133 -3.50 -16.90 0.97
C VAL A 133 -3.56 -15.75 -0.05
N PRO A 134 -4.73 -15.35 -0.58
CA PRO A 134 -4.83 -14.16 -1.43
C PRO A 134 -4.25 -12.90 -0.78
N LEU A 135 -4.50 -12.68 0.51
CA LEU A 135 -4.01 -11.53 1.24
C LEU A 135 -2.48 -11.51 1.34
N ALA A 136 -1.85 -12.68 1.62
CA ALA A 136 -0.40 -12.82 1.64
C ALA A 136 0.21 -12.52 0.26
N VAL A 137 -0.31 -13.15 -0.80
CA VAL A 137 0.22 -13.00 -2.16
C VAL A 137 0.09 -11.55 -2.65
N ILE A 138 -1.06 -10.91 -2.43
CA ILE A 138 -1.26 -9.50 -2.80
C ILE A 138 -0.37 -8.59 -1.94
N GLY A 139 -0.17 -8.94 -0.66
CA GLY A 139 0.74 -8.23 0.25
C GLY A 139 2.21 -8.23 -0.22
N LEU A 140 2.63 -9.22 -1.01
CA LEU A 140 3.96 -9.23 -1.61
C LEU A 140 4.13 -8.19 -2.74
N SER A 141 3.06 -7.70 -3.35
CA SER A 141 3.16 -6.76 -4.48
C SER A 141 3.83 -5.42 -4.14
N PRO A 142 3.59 -4.76 -2.99
CA PRO A 142 4.35 -3.56 -2.61
C PRO A 142 5.83 -3.86 -2.33
N ILE A 143 6.16 -5.05 -1.83
CA ILE A 143 7.56 -5.47 -1.61
C ILE A 143 8.26 -5.63 -2.96
N ALA A 144 7.62 -6.32 -3.91
CA ALA A 144 8.12 -6.45 -5.28
C ALA A 144 8.28 -5.07 -5.96
N TYR A 145 7.31 -4.18 -5.76
CA TYR A 145 7.40 -2.81 -6.25
C TYR A 145 8.63 -2.08 -5.70
N ALA A 146 8.90 -2.16 -4.40
CA ALA A 146 10.07 -1.55 -3.78
C ALA A 146 11.38 -2.09 -4.37
N GLY A 147 11.46 -3.42 -4.61
CA GLY A 147 12.61 -4.07 -5.24
C GLY A 147 12.85 -3.58 -6.67
N VAL A 148 11.81 -3.57 -7.51
CA VAL A 148 11.89 -3.07 -8.89
C VAL A 148 12.28 -1.59 -8.92
N TYR A 149 11.70 -0.78 -8.04
CA TYR A 149 12.00 0.64 -7.94
C TYR A 149 13.48 0.89 -7.61
N GLU A 150 14.06 0.14 -6.68
CA GLU A 150 15.47 0.26 -6.32
C GLU A 150 16.40 -0.18 -7.48
N LEU A 151 16.03 -1.23 -8.21
CA LEU A 151 16.79 -1.66 -9.39
C LEU A 151 16.83 -0.62 -10.51
N VAL A 152 15.69 0.04 -10.75
CA VAL A 152 15.59 1.11 -11.75
C VAL A 152 16.44 2.31 -11.32
N LYS A 153 16.37 2.69 -10.03
CA LYS A 153 17.18 3.78 -9.47
C LYS A 153 18.68 3.54 -9.63
N ARG A 154 19.17 2.33 -9.37
CA ARG A 154 20.59 1.98 -9.58
C ARG A 154 21.03 2.11 -11.02
N LYS A 155 20.21 1.66 -11.96
CA LYS A 155 20.50 1.78 -13.40
C LYS A 155 20.52 3.24 -13.89
N GLU A 156 19.71 4.13 -13.30
CA GLU A 156 19.76 5.57 -13.61
C GLU A 156 21.08 6.20 -13.17
N ILE A 157 21.57 5.84 -12.00
CA ILE A 157 22.85 6.33 -11.45
C ILE A 157 24.02 5.85 -12.33
N GLU A 158 24.04 4.58 -12.74
CA GLU A 158 25.09 4.01 -13.60
C GLU A 158 25.14 4.65 -15.00
N LYS A 159 24.04 5.17 -15.53
CA LYS A 159 23.97 5.81 -16.84
C LYS A 159 24.27 7.32 -16.82
N GLY A 160 24.21 7.94 -15.68
CA GLY A 160 24.43 9.38 -15.50
C GLY A 160 25.82 9.77 -15.01
N GLY A 161 26.67 8.81 -14.67
CA GLY A 161 28.10 8.96 -14.36
C GLY A 161 28.97 8.55 -15.54
#